data_20145c2f8c41c0bc27e6f2fd3885bba1
#
_entry.id   20145c2f8c41c0bc27e6f2fd3885bba1
#
_cell.length_a   1.000
_cell.length_b   1.000
_cell.length_c   1.000
_cell.angle_alpha   90.00
_cell.angle_beta   90.00
_cell.angle_gamma   90.00
#
_symmetry.space_group_name_H-M   'P 1'
#
loop_
_entity.id
_entity.type
_entity.pdbx_description
1 polymer ?
#
loop_
_entity_poly.entity_id
_entity_poly.type
_entity_poly.pdbx_seq_one_letter_code
_entity_poly.pdbx_strand_id
1 'polypeptide(L)'
;YRYWPDHVFGELLQKQWMETAVPLLVLLLTIAFFSSRIDNFISVANLSDTLRQASELGFVVLGMSLVLIVGGIDLSVASVFALCNLTALYCINVLGLPTPAVIALTLLLGAVLGAVNGVLIGYMRMRAFLTTMVTLIVYKAIHDLLNFQLAVAISSVVPDVPAWDFLGNGDFLSIPTVVWVFAIVAIASHIFLTRLRPGWYVMAIGGNRRSAYNIGLPVNRVVAMSYMASGVFAATSAIFYASRLASPGADTGKGLEITVLTAAILGGIRLGGGKGSVTKAVLGTLIILIITNGLLRLATPAGAARLILATILLLAATLDIRWFKNRHKAVQELYVSPSYLELPQSPPTGASSPFALNDRLRAVEQIGLGEVESPEDVILDREDNLYCGSRHGEIIRFF
;
A
#
# COMPACT_ATOMS: atom_id res chain seq x y z
N TYR A 1 24.84 -27.92 -14.45
CA TYR A 1 23.79 -28.52 -13.59
C TYR A 1 23.57 -27.77 -12.25
N ARG A 2 24.55 -26.98 -11.78
CA ARG A 2 24.46 -26.25 -10.49
C ARG A 2 23.65 -24.94 -10.55
N TYR A 3 23.42 -24.39 -11.74
CA TYR A 3 22.71 -23.10 -11.97
C TYR A 3 21.26 -23.25 -12.41
N TRP A 4 20.78 -24.47 -12.65
CA TRP A 4 19.43 -24.70 -13.17
C TRP A 4 18.30 -24.31 -12.23
N PRO A 5 18.39 -24.55 -10.89
CA PRO A 5 17.33 -24.12 -9.97
C PRO A 5 17.22 -22.59 -9.87
N ASP A 6 18.34 -21.88 -9.87
CA ASP A 6 18.35 -20.41 -9.70
C ASP A 6 17.74 -19.69 -10.93
N HIS A 7 17.99 -20.20 -12.15
CA HIS A 7 17.40 -19.66 -13.37
C HIS A 7 15.89 -19.92 -13.43
N VAL A 8 15.43 -21.13 -13.14
CA VAL A 8 14.00 -21.50 -13.20
C VAL A 8 13.21 -20.76 -12.12
N PHE A 9 13.72 -20.68 -10.89
CA PHE A 9 13.12 -19.88 -9.84
C PHE A 9 13.14 -18.39 -10.17
N GLY A 10 14.23 -17.87 -10.73
CA GLY A 10 14.35 -16.48 -11.16
C GLY A 10 13.31 -16.10 -12.22
N GLU A 11 13.14 -16.93 -13.26
CA GLU A 11 12.15 -16.70 -14.31
C GLU A 11 10.69 -16.85 -13.82
N LEU A 12 10.41 -17.83 -12.97
CA LEU A 12 9.08 -18.01 -12.37
C LEU A 12 8.70 -16.81 -11.51
N LEU A 13 9.63 -16.34 -10.69
CA LEU A 13 9.41 -15.22 -9.78
C LEU A 13 9.29 -13.87 -10.50
N GLN A 14 9.75 -13.74 -11.72
CA GLN A 14 9.61 -12.55 -12.57
C GLN A 14 8.25 -12.41 -13.23
N LYS A 15 7.46 -13.48 -13.31
CA LYS A 15 6.14 -13.44 -13.97
C LYS A 15 5.15 -12.61 -13.13
N GLN A 16 4.37 -11.76 -13.79
CA GLN A 16 3.40 -10.87 -13.14
C GLN A 16 2.35 -11.61 -12.28
N TRP A 17 1.95 -12.82 -12.70
CA TRP A 17 0.98 -13.62 -11.95
C TRP A 17 1.51 -14.12 -10.61
N MET A 18 2.84 -14.30 -10.46
CA MET A 18 3.47 -14.71 -9.20
C MET A 18 3.27 -13.67 -8.08
N GLU A 19 3.18 -12.40 -8.42
CA GLU A 19 2.89 -11.34 -7.43
C GLU A 19 1.54 -11.54 -6.73
N THR A 20 0.58 -12.23 -7.37
CA THR A 20 -0.72 -12.55 -6.79
C THR A 20 -0.76 -13.99 -6.27
N ALA A 21 -0.02 -14.90 -6.90
CA ALA A 21 0.03 -16.33 -6.52
C ALA A 21 0.66 -16.53 -5.13
N VAL A 22 1.69 -15.74 -4.78
CA VAL A 22 2.34 -15.85 -3.46
C VAL A 22 1.38 -15.50 -2.32
N PRO A 23 0.67 -14.36 -2.29
CA PRO A 23 -0.35 -14.10 -1.27
C PRO A 23 -1.46 -15.15 -1.25
N LEU A 24 -1.89 -15.64 -2.41
CA LEU A 24 -2.91 -16.70 -2.49
C LEU A 24 -2.41 -18.01 -1.85
N LEU A 25 -1.16 -18.39 -2.12
CA LEU A 25 -0.54 -19.57 -1.48
C LEU A 25 -0.47 -19.41 0.03
N VAL A 26 -0.04 -18.24 0.52
CA VAL A 26 -0.01 -17.93 1.95
C VAL A 26 -1.40 -18.03 2.56
N LEU A 27 -2.44 -17.53 1.88
CA LEU A 27 -3.83 -17.65 2.30
C LEU A 27 -4.24 -19.12 2.44
N LEU A 28 -3.97 -19.93 1.43
CA LEU A 28 -4.32 -21.36 1.45
C LEU A 28 -3.58 -22.12 2.55
N LEU A 29 -2.29 -21.83 2.75
CA LEU A 29 -1.49 -22.43 3.81
C LEU A 29 -1.98 -22.04 5.21
N THR A 30 -2.37 -20.78 5.42
CA THR A 30 -2.93 -20.33 6.70
C THR A 30 -4.29 -20.97 6.99
N ILE A 31 -5.16 -21.08 5.99
CA ILE A 31 -6.44 -21.82 6.13
C ILE A 31 -6.17 -23.27 6.47
N ALA A 32 -5.29 -23.96 5.75
CA ALA A 32 -4.96 -25.37 6.00
C ALA A 32 -4.37 -25.56 7.40
N PHE A 33 -3.49 -24.68 7.85
CA PHE A 33 -2.90 -24.73 9.18
C PHE A 33 -3.95 -24.63 10.29
N PHE A 34 -4.81 -23.59 10.26
CA PHE A 34 -5.82 -23.42 11.30
C PHE A 34 -6.94 -24.46 11.23
N SER A 35 -7.31 -24.94 10.04
CA SER A 35 -8.28 -26.03 9.87
C SER A 35 -7.79 -27.36 10.45
N SER A 36 -6.46 -27.59 10.45
CA SER A 36 -5.88 -28.80 11.06
C SER A 36 -5.76 -28.72 12.59
N ARG A 37 -5.91 -27.52 13.18
CA ARG A 37 -5.72 -27.29 14.63
C ARG A 37 -6.98 -26.92 15.38
N ILE A 38 -8.02 -26.48 14.67
CA ILE A 38 -9.24 -25.95 15.26
C ILE A 38 -10.44 -26.69 14.65
N ASP A 39 -11.21 -27.34 15.50
CA ASP A 39 -12.43 -28.04 15.11
C ASP A 39 -13.45 -27.02 14.56
N ASN A 40 -14.12 -27.40 13.49
CA ASN A 40 -15.15 -26.57 12.82
C ASN A 40 -14.64 -25.19 12.34
N PHE A 41 -13.34 -25.06 12.06
CA PHE A 41 -12.78 -23.80 11.54
C PHE A 41 -13.45 -23.35 10.23
N ILE A 42 -13.81 -24.29 9.35
CA ILE A 42 -14.49 -24.03 8.06
C ILE A 42 -16.02 -24.15 8.19
N SER A 43 -16.59 -24.05 9.40
CA SER A 43 -18.05 -24.04 9.54
C SER A 43 -18.67 -22.79 8.89
N VAL A 44 -19.91 -22.93 8.39
CA VAL A 44 -20.64 -21.82 7.73
C VAL A 44 -20.74 -20.60 8.64
N ALA A 45 -21.01 -20.81 9.93
CA ALA A 45 -21.08 -19.72 10.91
C ALA A 45 -19.75 -18.99 11.05
N ASN A 46 -18.63 -19.72 11.20
CA ASN A 46 -17.32 -19.10 11.31
C ASN A 46 -16.89 -18.40 10.02
N LEU A 47 -17.23 -18.99 8.88
CA LEU A 47 -16.94 -18.36 7.58
C LEU A 47 -17.74 -17.06 7.39
N SER A 48 -19.02 -17.06 7.75
CA SER A 48 -19.88 -15.86 7.70
C SER A 48 -19.31 -14.75 8.59
N ASP A 49 -18.97 -15.05 9.86
CA ASP A 49 -18.37 -14.07 10.76
C ASP A 49 -17.00 -13.57 10.26
N THR A 50 -16.18 -14.47 9.74
CA THR A 50 -14.88 -14.11 9.16
C THR A 50 -15.04 -13.20 7.94
N LEU A 51 -15.98 -13.47 7.05
CA LEU A 51 -16.26 -12.63 5.87
C LEU A 51 -16.81 -11.26 6.28
N ARG A 52 -17.66 -11.19 7.31
CA ARG A 52 -18.18 -9.93 7.87
C ARG A 52 -17.04 -9.05 8.36
N GLN A 53 -16.20 -9.58 9.24
CA GLN A 53 -15.04 -8.86 9.78
C GLN A 53 -14.01 -8.53 8.69
N ALA A 54 -13.81 -9.43 7.70
CA ALA A 54 -12.92 -9.20 6.57
C ALA A 54 -13.40 -8.05 5.69
N SER A 55 -14.70 -7.91 5.52
CA SER A 55 -15.27 -6.81 4.74
C SER A 55 -15.11 -5.47 5.46
N GLU A 56 -15.36 -5.44 6.79
CA GLU A 56 -15.14 -4.25 7.61
C GLU A 56 -13.66 -3.80 7.54
N LEU A 57 -12.73 -4.71 7.83
CA LEU A 57 -11.29 -4.42 7.74
C LEU A 57 -10.87 -4.08 6.32
N GLY A 58 -11.46 -4.76 5.34
CA GLY A 58 -11.16 -4.60 3.91
C GLY A 58 -11.39 -3.18 3.39
N PHE A 59 -12.43 -2.48 3.87
CA PHE A 59 -12.62 -1.07 3.52
C PHE A 59 -11.40 -0.24 3.95
N VAL A 60 -10.94 -0.40 5.18
CA VAL A 60 -9.79 0.35 5.70
C VAL A 60 -8.51 -0.01 4.93
N VAL A 61 -8.33 -1.29 4.61
CA VAL A 61 -7.19 -1.77 3.80
C VAL A 61 -7.23 -1.21 2.38
N LEU A 62 -8.41 -1.08 1.75
CA LEU A 62 -8.54 -0.42 0.44
C LEU A 62 -8.11 1.05 0.51
N GLY A 63 -8.54 1.78 1.54
CA GLY A 63 -8.12 3.17 1.78
C GLY A 63 -6.61 3.30 1.95
N MET A 64 -6.03 2.52 2.85
CA MET A 64 -4.58 2.45 3.06
C MET A 64 -3.84 2.08 1.78
N SER A 65 -4.38 1.16 0.99
CA SER A 65 -3.79 0.72 -0.27
C SER A 65 -3.66 1.86 -1.28
N LEU A 66 -4.67 2.72 -1.41
CA LEU A 66 -4.59 3.90 -2.27
C LEU A 66 -3.47 4.85 -1.83
N VAL A 67 -3.35 5.07 -0.52
CA VAL A 67 -2.30 5.92 0.06
C VAL A 67 -0.91 5.29 -0.15
N LEU A 68 -0.77 3.98 0.04
CA LEU A 68 0.49 3.27 -0.21
C LEU A 68 0.88 3.33 -1.69
N ILE A 69 -0.07 3.10 -2.61
CA ILE A 69 0.17 3.13 -4.05
C ILE A 69 0.64 4.51 -4.50
N VAL A 70 0.11 5.61 -3.94
CA VAL A 70 0.57 6.98 -4.25
C VAL A 70 1.92 7.33 -3.61
N GLY A 71 2.47 6.43 -2.78
CA GLY A 71 3.77 6.57 -2.12
C GLY A 71 3.69 7.30 -0.78
N GLY A 72 2.56 7.19 -0.06
CA GLY A 72 2.37 7.68 1.30
C GLY A 72 2.10 6.54 2.30
N ILE A 73 1.96 6.90 3.57
CA ILE A 73 1.49 6.00 4.65
C ILE A 73 0.47 6.80 5.47
N ASP A 74 -0.66 6.20 5.82
CA ASP A 74 -1.70 6.82 6.64
C ASP A 74 -1.89 6.07 7.96
N LEU A 75 -1.14 6.46 8.99
CA LEU A 75 -1.29 5.89 10.32
C LEU A 75 -2.53 6.41 11.05
N SER A 76 -3.08 7.56 10.63
CA SER A 76 -4.25 8.15 11.28
C SER A 76 -5.55 7.41 11.03
N VAL A 77 -5.56 6.49 10.08
CA VAL A 77 -6.74 5.72 9.66
C VAL A 77 -7.44 5.04 10.84
N ALA A 78 -6.70 4.59 11.86
CA ALA A 78 -7.24 3.97 13.06
C ALA A 78 -8.03 4.94 13.93
N SER A 79 -7.52 6.14 14.12
CA SER A 79 -8.21 7.18 14.90
C SER A 79 -9.35 7.83 14.13
N VAL A 80 -9.24 7.96 12.81
CA VAL A 80 -10.36 8.35 11.93
C VAL A 80 -11.48 7.33 12.05
N PHE A 81 -11.18 6.03 11.98
CA PHE A 81 -12.15 4.96 12.20
C PHE A 81 -12.84 5.07 13.56
N ALA A 82 -12.06 5.29 14.65
CA ALA A 82 -12.59 5.39 15.99
C ALA A 82 -13.52 6.61 16.16
N LEU A 83 -13.14 7.78 15.65
CA LEU A 83 -13.98 8.98 15.67
C LEU A 83 -15.26 8.82 14.87
N CYS A 84 -15.15 8.23 13.67
CA CYS A 84 -16.32 7.95 12.82
C CYS A 84 -17.27 6.95 13.49
N ASN A 85 -16.73 5.91 14.16
CA ASN A 85 -17.52 4.96 14.92
C ASN A 85 -18.30 5.64 16.07
N LEU A 86 -17.61 6.43 16.87
CA LEU A 86 -18.23 7.17 17.97
C LEU A 86 -19.31 8.14 17.46
N THR A 87 -19.03 8.85 16.36
CA THR A 87 -19.98 9.78 15.75
C THR A 87 -21.21 9.07 15.23
N ALA A 88 -21.05 7.94 14.55
CA ALA A 88 -22.17 7.15 14.04
C ALA A 88 -23.07 6.68 15.19
N LEU A 89 -22.50 6.15 16.26
CA LEU A 89 -23.22 5.72 17.45
C LEU A 89 -23.92 6.88 18.15
N TYR A 90 -23.26 8.03 18.29
CA TYR A 90 -23.88 9.22 18.88
C TYR A 90 -25.08 9.73 18.06
N CYS A 91 -24.91 9.78 16.74
CA CYS A 91 -25.96 10.24 15.84
C CYS A 91 -27.20 9.32 15.85
N ILE A 92 -27.02 8.01 15.92
CA ILE A 92 -28.15 7.06 15.90
C ILE A 92 -28.76 6.90 17.29
N ASN A 93 -27.95 6.72 18.36
CA ASN A 93 -28.43 6.38 19.69
C ASN A 93 -28.94 7.62 20.46
N VAL A 94 -28.22 8.75 20.38
CA VAL A 94 -28.52 9.93 21.19
C VAL A 94 -29.35 10.96 20.44
N LEU A 95 -28.96 11.27 19.18
CA LEU A 95 -29.69 12.25 18.36
C LEU A 95 -30.91 11.65 17.64
N GLY A 96 -31.03 10.32 17.57
CA GLY A 96 -32.16 9.65 16.90
C GLY A 96 -32.27 9.98 15.40
N LEU A 97 -31.13 10.23 14.73
CA LEU A 97 -31.13 10.59 13.33
C LEU A 97 -31.47 9.37 12.44
N PRO A 98 -32.13 9.59 11.31
CA PRO A 98 -32.42 8.50 10.37
C PRO A 98 -31.12 7.95 9.77
N THR A 99 -31.08 6.63 9.53
CA THR A 99 -29.88 5.90 9.02
C THR A 99 -29.16 6.59 7.84
N PRO A 100 -29.85 7.11 6.79
CA PRO A 100 -29.15 7.80 5.70
C PRO A 100 -28.40 9.06 6.15
N ALA A 101 -28.96 9.80 7.12
CA ALA A 101 -28.28 10.99 7.66
C ALA A 101 -27.05 10.61 8.48
N VAL A 102 -27.13 9.55 9.29
CA VAL A 102 -25.97 9.01 10.04
C VAL A 102 -24.85 8.61 9.06
N ILE A 103 -25.18 7.87 8.01
CA ILE A 103 -24.24 7.47 6.96
C ILE A 103 -23.57 8.70 6.34
N ALA A 104 -24.37 9.67 5.89
CA ALA A 104 -23.85 10.87 5.22
C ALA A 104 -22.94 11.70 6.12
N LEU A 105 -23.33 11.94 7.39
CA LEU A 105 -22.52 12.68 8.35
C LEU A 105 -21.22 11.98 8.70
N THR A 106 -21.27 10.66 8.89
CA THR A 106 -20.07 9.86 9.20
C THR A 106 -19.09 9.83 8.02
N LEU A 107 -19.58 9.65 6.79
CA LEU A 107 -18.74 9.70 5.59
C LEU A 107 -18.15 11.10 5.39
N LEU A 108 -18.93 12.16 5.63
CA LEU A 108 -18.44 13.54 5.55
C LEU A 108 -17.32 13.79 6.59
N LEU A 109 -17.50 13.31 7.82
CA LEU A 109 -16.46 13.42 8.86
C LEU A 109 -15.18 12.71 8.41
N GLY A 110 -15.27 11.48 7.94
CA GLY A 110 -14.10 10.74 7.43
C GLY A 110 -13.42 11.45 6.27
N ALA A 111 -14.21 12.00 5.32
CA ALA A 111 -13.69 12.79 4.22
C ALA A 111 -12.94 14.05 4.71
N VAL A 112 -13.48 14.78 5.68
CA VAL A 112 -12.87 15.99 6.25
C VAL A 112 -11.56 15.64 6.96
N LEU A 113 -11.54 14.63 7.85
CA LEU A 113 -10.34 14.21 8.57
C LEU A 113 -9.25 13.72 7.62
N GLY A 114 -9.62 12.94 6.60
CA GLY A 114 -8.72 12.53 5.54
C GLY A 114 -8.23 13.69 4.68
N ALA A 115 -9.10 14.66 4.37
CA ALA A 115 -8.73 15.86 3.62
C ALA A 115 -7.73 16.75 4.38
N VAL A 116 -7.82 16.85 5.71
CA VAL A 116 -6.81 17.55 6.53
C VAL A 116 -5.42 16.96 6.29
N ASN A 117 -5.27 15.63 6.40
CA ASN A 117 -4.01 14.96 6.08
C ASN A 117 -3.61 15.18 4.61
N GLY A 118 -4.58 15.09 3.72
CA GLY A 118 -4.37 15.31 2.30
C GLY A 118 -3.83 16.69 1.95
N VAL A 119 -4.33 17.74 2.61
CA VAL A 119 -3.85 19.12 2.44
C VAL A 119 -2.44 19.28 3.01
N LEU A 120 -2.20 18.80 4.22
CA LEU A 120 -0.90 18.88 4.89
C LEU A 120 0.20 18.17 4.05
N ILE A 121 -0.10 16.99 3.52
CA ILE A 121 0.88 16.17 2.79
C ILE A 121 0.96 16.57 1.31
N GLY A 122 -0.19 16.78 0.67
CA GLY A 122 -0.25 17.08 -0.76
C GLY A 122 0.15 18.51 -1.11
N TYR A 123 -0.39 19.50 -0.41
CA TYR A 123 -0.17 20.92 -0.72
C TYR A 123 0.94 21.52 0.13
N MET A 124 0.98 21.28 1.43
CA MET A 124 2.05 21.78 2.32
C MET A 124 3.32 20.93 2.23
N ARG A 125 3.30 19.81 1.51
CA ARG A 125 4.45 18.92 1.26
C ARG A 125 5.10 18.37 2.54
N MET A 126 4.32 18.20 3.60
CA MET A 126 4.79 17.59 4.83
C MET A 126 5.09 16.10 4.63
N ARG A 127 5.97 15.53 5.44
CA ARG A 127 6.30 14.11 5.38
C ARG A 127 5.11 13.28 5.86
N ALA A 128 4.61 12.39 5.01
CA ALA A 128 3.40 11.59 5.25
C ALA A 128 3.43 10.85 6.59
N PHE A 129 4.49 10.11 6.88
CA PHE A 129 4.62 9.34 8.12
C PHE A 129 4.50 10.22 9.38
N LEU A 130 5.24 11.34 9.43
CA LEU A 130 5.20 12.25 10.60
C LEU A 130 3.83 12.91 10.74
N THR A 131 3.26 13.38 9.63
CA THR A 131 1.94 14.04 9.64
C THR A 131 0.86 13.10 10.15
N THR A 132 0.77 11.90 9.58
CA THR A 132 -0.26 10.94 9.96
C THR A 132 -0.05 10.35 11.34
N MET A 133 1.19 10.28 11.83
CA MET A 133 1.48 9.90 13.22
C MET A 133 1.01 10.97 14.20
N VAL A 134 1.23 12.26 13.90
CA VAL A 134 0.73 13.36 14.74
C VAL A 134 -0.80 13.41 14.71
N THR A 135 -1.42 13.32 13.53
CA THR A 135 -2.88 13.33 13.42
C THR A 135 -3.53 12.08 14.04
N LEU A 136 -2.87 10.91 14.02
CA LEU A 136 -3.30 9.73 14.78
C LEU A 136 -3.43 10.07 16.27
N ILE A 137 -2.42 10.73 16.86
CA ILE A 137 -2.44 11.09 18.29
C ILE A 137 -3.52 12.15 18.56
N VAL A 138 -3.61 13.19 17.72
CA VAL A 138 -4.60 14.27 17.89
C VAL A 138 -6.03 13.72 17.77
N TYR A 139 -6.33 12.95 16.73
CA TYR A 139 -7.67 12.39 16.52
C TYR A 139 -8.02 11.35 17.60
N LYS A 140 -7.02 10.57 18.06
CA LYS A 140 -7.24 9.64 19.17
C LYS A 140 -7.54 10.39 20.47
N ALA A 141 -6.82 11.47 20.77
CA ALA A 141 -7.10 12.30 21.94
C ALA A 141 -8.51 12.92 21.89
N ILE A 142 -8.93 13.41 20.71
CA ILE A 142 -10.31 13.91 20.52
C ILE A 142 -11.32 12.78 20.75
N HIS A 143 -11.08 11.59 20.17
CA HIS A 143 -11.94 10.43 20.41
C HIS A 143 -12.05 10.10 21.88
N ASP A 144 -10.93 10.05 22.63
CA ASP A 144 -10.92 9.65 24.03
C ASP A 144 -11.65 10.66 24.92
N LEU A 145 -11.47 11.96 24.65
CA LEU A 145 -12.22 13.03 25.32
C LEU A 145 -13.73 12.95 25.07
N LEU A 146 -14.13 12.76 23.82
CA LEU A 146 -15.54 12.62 23.46
C LEU A 146 -16.13 11.31 24.00
N ASN A 147 -15.39 10.22 23.91
CA ASN A 147 -15.85 8.93 24.41
C ASN A 147 -16.06 8.96 25.94
N PHE A 148 -15.14 9.61 26.68
CA PHE A 148 -15.30 9.80 28.13
C PHE A 148 -16.60 10.53 28.49
N GLN A 149 -17.00 11.52 27.70
CA GLN A 149 -18.22 12.28 27.94
C GLN A 149 -19.49 11.58 27.45
N LEU A 150 -19.43 10.89 26.33
CA LEU A 150 -20.60 10.40 25.58
C LEU A 150 -20.89 8.91 25.74
N ALA A 151 -19.92 8.10 26.22
CA ALA A 151 -20.07 6.65 26.26
C ALA A 151 -21.27 6.17 27.06
N VAL A 152 -21.54 6.79 28.19
CA VAL A 152 -22.70 6.45 29.04
C VAL A 152 -24.01 6.78 28.30
N ALA A 153 -24.12 7.96 27.69
CA ALA A 153 -25.30 8.38 26.97
C ALA A 153 -25.55 7.46 25.75
N ILE A 154 -24.50 7.09 25.02
CA ILE A 154 -24.58 6.20 23.87
C ILE A 154 -25.01 4.78 24.29
N SER A 155 -24.43 4.24 25.38
CA SER A 155 -24.71 2.88 25.85
C SER A 155 -26.05 2.73 26.56
N SER A 156 -26.64 3.82 27.04
CA SER A 156 -27.96 3.79 27.71
C SER A 156 -29.15 3.62 26.75
N VAL A 157 -28.93 3.81 25.44
CA VAL A 157 -29.96 3.71 24.42
C VAL A 157 -29.55 2.65 23.39
N VAL A 158 -30.41 1.65 23.22
CA VAL A 158 -30.30 0.71 22.11
C VAL A 158 -31.31 1.17 21.04
N PRO A 159 -30.88 1.64 19.88
CA PRO A 159 -31.79 2.12 18.86
C PRO A 159 -32.57 0.96 18.26
N ASP A 160 -33.89 1.04 18.27
CA ASP A 160 -34.75 0.12 17.52
C ASP A 160 -34.95 0.67 16.10
N VAL A 161 -33.90 0.60 15.29
CA VAL A 161 -33.90 1.05 13.90
C VAL A 161 -33.55 -0.11 12.99
N PRO A 162 -34.57 -0.82 12.42
CA PRO A 162 -34.32 -2.02 11.61
C PRO A 162 -33.36 -1.80 10.45
N ALA A 163 -33.41 -0.63 9.79
CA ALA A 163 -32.50 -0.29 8.70
C ALA A 163 -31.03 -0.14 9.14
N TRP A 164 -30.80 0.32 10.39
CA TRP A 164 -29.47 0.40 10.97
C TRP A 164 -28.95 -0.99 11.33
N ASP A 165 -29.75 -1.79 12.04
CA ASP A 165 -29.38 -3.14 12.44
C ASP A 165 -29.10 -4.05 11.22
N PHE A 166 -29.88 -3.90 10.14
CA PHE A 166 -29.64 -4.65 8.90
C PHE A 166 -28.27 -4.37 8.26
N LEU A 167 -27.70 -3.17 8.43
CA LEU A 167 -26.36 -2.88 7.90
C LEU A 167 -25.28 -3.76 8.55
N GLY A 168 -25.29 -3.87 9.88
CA GLY A 168 -24.25 -4.58 10.63
C GLY A 168 -24.54 -6.07 10.79
N ASN A 169 -25.80 -6.43 11.07
CA ASN A 169 -26.19 -7.79 11.45
C ASN A 169 -27.02 -8.50 10.39
N GLY A 170 -27.58 -7.76 9.40
CA GLY A 170 -28.43 -8.34 8.37
C GLY A 170 -27.66 -9.22 7.39
N ASP A 171 -28.40 -10.20 6.85
CA ASP A 171 -27.93 -11.10 5.79
C ASP A 171 -28.81 -10.93 4.54
N PHE A 172 -28.16 -10.88 3.39
CA PHE A 172 -28.83 -10.94 2.09
C PHE A 172 -28.36 -12.19 1.34
N LEU A 173 -29.30 -13.07 0.97
CA LEU A 173 -29.00 -14.40 0.38
C LEU A 173 -28.05 -15.25 1.26
N SER A 174 -28.27 -15.24 2.58
CA SER A 174 -27.43 -15.95 3.57
C SER A 174 -25.96 -15.50 3.61
N ILE A 175 -25.66 -14.32 3.08
CA ILE A 175 -24.35 -13.68 3.13
C ILE A 175 -24.51 -12.32 3.82
N PRO A 176 -23.62 -11.94 4.77
CA PRO A 176 -23.70 -10.66 5.47
C PRO A 176 -23.78 -9.47 4.51
N THR A 177 -24.65 -8.52 4.80
CA THR A 177 -24.89 -7.31 3.98
C THR A 177 -23.59 -6.56 3.69
N VAL A 178 -22.71 -6.45 4.67
CA VAL A 178 -21.41 -5.77 4.53
C VAL A 178 -20.52 -6.40 3.45
N VAL A 179 -20.62 -7.71 3.22
CA VAL A 179 -19.83 -8.43 2.19
C VAL A 179 -20.24 -7.97 0.80
N TRP A 180 -21.54 -7.80 0.56
CA TRP A 180 -22.05 -7.30 -0.72
C TRP A 180 -21.60 -5.86 -1.00
N VAL A 181 -21.71 -5.01 0.02
CA VAL A 181 -21.27 -3.61 -0.12
C VAL A 181 -19.75 -3.54 -0.33
N PHE A 182 -19.00 -4.36 0.39
CA PHE A 182 -17.53 -4.45 0.20
C PHE A 182 -17.19 -4.94 -1.22
N ALA A 183 -17.87 -5.95 -1.72
CA ALA A 183 -17.64 -6.47 -3.07
C ALA A 183 -17.89 -5.40 -4.13
N ILE A 184 -19.00 -4.64 -4.02
CA ILE A 184 -19.32 -3.54 -4.93
C ILE A 184 -18.21 -2.46 -4.87
N VAL A 185 -17.81 -2.04 -3.68
CA VAL A 185 -16.79 -1.02 -3.48
C VAL A 185 -15.41 -1.51 -3.95
N ALA A 186 -15.07 -2.78 -3.73
CA ALA A 186 -13.84 -3.39 -4.22
C ALA A 186 -13.81 -3.43 -5.76
N ILE A 187 -14.92 -3.82 -6.41
CA ILE A 187 -15.04 -3.79 -7.87
C ILE A 187 -14.91 -2.35 -8.40
N ALA A 188 -15.61 -1.40 -7.80
CA ALA A 188 -15.51 0.01 -8.16
C ALA A 188 -14.09 0.55 -8.02
N SER A 189 -13.40 0.22 -6.91
CA SER A 189 -11.99 0.57 -6.67
C SER A 189 -11.04 -0.10 -7.67
N HIS A 190 -11.33 -1.34 -8.07
CA HIS A 190 -10.57 -2.04 -9.11
C HIS A 190 -10.71 -1.34 -10.47
N ILE A 191 -11.95 -0.98 -10.87
CA ILE A 191 -12.22 -0.23 -12.09
C ILE A 191 -11.53 1.14 -12.03
N PHE A 192 -11.64 1.84 -10.89
CA PHE A 192 -10.97 3.12 -10.66
C PHE A 192 -9.46 3.03 -10.93
N LEU A 193 -8.77 2.07 -10.32
CA LEU A 193 -7.33 1.93 -10.45
C LEU A 193 -6.87 1.45 -11.84
N THR A 194 -7.68 0.61 -12.52
CA THR A 194 -7.24 -0.05 -13.76
C THR A 194 -7.78 0.61 -15.03
N ARG A 195 -8.92 1.30 -14.96
CA ARG A 195 -9.62 1.82 -16.15
C ARG A 195 -9.74 3.35 -16.17
N LEU A 196 -9.68 4.02 -15.02
CA LEU A 196 -9.86 5.46 -14.97
C LEU A 196 -8.53 6.22 -14.92
N ARG A 197 -8.47 7.36 -15.60
CA ARG A 197 -7.27 8.24 -15.62
C ARG A 197 -6.77 8.60 -14.22
N PRO A 198 -7.61 8.99 -13.24
CA PRO A 198 -7.13 9.31 -11.90
C PRO A 198 -6.43 8.13 -11.22
N GLY A 199 -6.87 6.88 -11.44
CA GLY A 199 -6.21 5.69 -10.93
C GLY A 199 -4.82 5.49 -11.51
N TRP A 200 -4.64 5.75 -12.81
CA TRP A 200 -3.32 5.73 -13.44
C TRP A 200 -2.40 6.82 -12.90
N TYR A 201 -2.94 8.00 -12.57
CA TYR A 201 -2.16 9.07 -11.93
C TYR A 201 -1.66 8.66 -10.55
N VAL A 202 -2.48 7.95 -9.74
CA VAL A 202 -2.07 7.40 -8.44
C VAL A 202 -0.86 6.48 -8.60
N MET A 203 -0.88 5.54 -9.57
CA MET A 203 0.23 4.62 -9.83
C MET A 203 1.47 5.34 -10.37
N ALA A 204 1.30 6.29 -11.30
CA ALA A 204 2.40 7.03 -11.89
C ALA A 204 3.13 7.91 -10.86
N ILE A 205 2.38 8.63 -10.02
CA ILE A 205 2.91 9.48 -8.96
C ILE A 205 3.66 8.66 -7.91
N GLY A 206 3.11 7.50 -7.52
CA GLY A 206 3.76 6.60 -6.60
C GLY A 206 5.01 5.94 -7.16
N GLY A 207 5.09 5.75 -8.49
CA GLY A 207 6.27 5.22 -9.15
C GLY A 207 7.46 6.18 -9.14
N ASN A 208 7.22 7.43 -9.55
CA ASN A 208 8.21 8.50 -9.48
C ASN A 208 7.50 9.88 -9.42
N ARG A 209 7.44 10.45 -8.23
CA ARG A 209 6.76 11.73 -7.99
C ARG A 209 7.37 12.89 -8.79
N ARG A 210 8.71 12.93 -8.94
CA ARG A 210 9.40 14.00 -9.68
C ARG A 210 9.11 13.92 -11.17
N SER A 211 9.20 12.73 -11.75
CA SER A 211 8.86 12.52 -13.17
C SER A 211 7.39 12.83 -13.45
N ALA A 212 6.47 12.39 -12.57
CA ALA A 212 5.05 12.70 -12.68
C ALA A 212 4.77 14.22 -12.66
N TYR A 213 5.46 14.96 -11.80
CA TYR A 213 5.36 16.42 -11.75
C TYR A 213 5.88 17.06 -13.04
N ASN A 214 7.02 16.60 -13.57
CA ASN A 214 7.65 17.16 -14.77
C ASN A 214 6.79 16.97 -16.04
N ILE A 215 5.98 15.92 -16.10
CA ILE A 215 5.03 15.70 -17.22
C ILE A 215 3.66 16.35 -16.97
N GLY A 216 3.53 17.21 -15.94
CA GLY A 216 2.34 18.01 -15.69
C GLY A 216 1.21 17.31 -14.96
N LEU A 217 1.43 16.16 -14.32
CA LEU A 217 0.39 15.53 -13.51
C LEU A 217 0.07 16.36 -12.25
N PRO A 218 -1.21 16.44 -11.83
CA PRO A 218 -1.64 17.22 -10.67
C PRO A 218 -1.29 16.50 -9.34
N VAL A 219 0.01 16.34 -9.05
CA VAL A 219 0.54 15.53 -7.94
C VAL A 219 -0.12 15.90 -6.61
N ASN A 220 -0.18 17.20 -6.28
CA ASN A 220 -0.70 17.66 -4.98
C ASN A 220 -2.17 17.27 -4.80
N ARG A 221 -2.98 17.44 -5.87
CA ARG A 221 -4.41 17.09 -5.85
C ARG A 221 -4.62 15.59 -5.69
N VAL A 222 -3.87 14.77 -6.46
CA VAL A 222 -4.01 13.30 -6.41
C VAL A 222 -3.61 12.76 -5.04
N VAL A 223 -2.52 13.26 -4.46
CA VAL A 223 -2.10 12.89 -3.09
C VAL A 223 -3.18 13.27 -2.09
N ALA A 224 -3.69 14.52 -2.13
CA ALA A 224 -4.73 14.97 -1.20
C ALA A 224 -6.01 14.14 -1.29
N MET A 225 -6.46 13.83 -2.52
CA MET A 225 -7.64 12.99 -2.75
C MET A 225 -7.45 11.55 -2.29
N SER A 226 -6.21 11.01 -2.34
CA SER A 226 -5.94 9.65 -1.85
C SER A 226 -6.11 9.56 -0.33
N TYR A 227 -5.67 10.57 0.44
CA TYR A 227 -5.90 10.62 1.89
C TYR A 227 -7.37 10.89 2.25
N MET A 228 -8.05 11.76 1.49
CA MET A 228 -9.49 11.98 1.66
C MET A 228 -10.27 10.68 1.43
N ALA A 229 -9.94 9.94 0.38
CA ALA A 229 -10.54 8.64 0.10
C ALA A 229 -10.24 7.61 1.21
N SER A 230 -9.01 7.59 1.77
CA SER A 230 -8.65 6.76 2.94
C SER A 230 -9.58 7.04 4.12
N GLY A 231 -9.83 8.32 4.42
CA GLY A 231 -10.77 8.72 5.47
C GLY A 231 -12.22 8.27 5.20
N VAL A 232 -12.68 8.35 3.95
CA VAL A 232 -14.02 7.86 3.56
C VAL A 232 -14.12 6.34 3.72
N PHE A 233 -13.10 5.59 3.33
CA PHE A 233 -13.08 4.14 3.52
C PHE A 233 -13.05 3.75 5.00
N ALA A 234 -12.29 4.47 5.83
CA ALA A 234 -12.29 4.28 7.28
C ALA A 234 -13.67 4.56 7.90
N ALA A 235 -14.34 5.63 7.46
CA ALA A 235 -15.69 5.94 7.87
C ALA A 235 -16.72 4.89 7.43
N THR A 236 -16.59 4.36 6.21
CA THR A 236 -17.45 3.26 5.71
C THR A 236 -17.32 2.03 6.61
N SER A 237 -16.10 1.62 6.93
CA SER A 237 -15.83 0.54 7.88
C SER A 237 -16.44 0.82 9.25
N ALA A 238 -16.28 2.04 9.75
CA ALA A 238 -16.77 2.46 11.06
C ALA A 238 -18.30 2.39 11.16
N ILE A 239 -19.04 2.69 10.08
CA ILE A 239 -20.50 2.59 10.03
C ILE A 239 -20.95 1.13 10.23
N PHE A 240 -20.38 0.18 9.50
CA PHE A 240 -20.72 -1.25 9.64
C PHE A 240 -20.33 -1.79 11.03
N TYR A 241 -19.17 -1.42 11.51
CA TYR A 241 -18.69 -1.80 12.83
C TYR A 241 -19.58 -1.22 13.95
N ALA A 242 -19.98 0.05 13.86
CA ALA A 242 -20.89 0.71 14.80
C ALA A 242 -22.27 0.04 14.81
N SER A 243 -22.79 -0.27 13.64
CA SER A 243 -24.08 -0.95 13.50
C SER A 243 -24.06 -2.36 14.10
N ARG A 244 -22.94 -3.09 13.96
CA ARG A 244 -22.80 -4.45 14.46
C ARG A 244 -22.59 -4.52 15.97
N LEU A 245 -21.72 -3.69 16.54
CA LEU A 245 -21.37 -3.77 17.97
C LEU A 245 -22.25 -2.90 18.87
N ALA A 246 -22.88 -1.87 18.32
CA ALA A 246 -23.79 -0.97 18.99
C ALA A 246 -23.24 -0.32 20.29
N SER A 247 -21.95 -0.43 20.57
CA SER A 247 -21.32 0.05 21.80
C SER A 247 -20.02 0.78 21.52
N PRO A 248 -19.80 1.94 22.15
CA PRO A 248 -18.55 2.66 22.05
C PRO A 248 -17.48 2.00 22.92
N GLY A 249 -16.40 1.51 22.33
CA GLY A 249 -15.27 0.95 23.04
C GLY A 249 -14.14 1.98 23.23
N ALA A 250 -13.59 2.08 24.44
CA ALA A 250 -12.41 2.93 24.69
C ALA A 250 -11.19 2.51 23.84
N ASP A 251 -11.08 1.21 23.56
CA ASP A 251 -10.00 0.65 22.73
C ASP A 251 -10.35 0.56 21.22
N THR A 252 -11.47 1.15 20.80
CA THR A 252 -11.87 1.15 19.39
C THR A 252 -10.77 1.76 18.52
N GLY A 253 -10.39 1.02 17.48
CA GLY A 253 -9.32 1.40 16.54
C GLY A 253 -7.89 1.18 17.01
N LYS A 254 -7.65 0.79 18.26
CA LYS A 254 -6.29 0.64 18.83
C LYS A 254 -5.51 -0.49 18.13
N GLY A 255 -4.41 -0.13 17.47
CA GLY A 255 -3.57 -1.08 16.72
C GLY A 255 -4.10 -1.44 15.33
N LEU A 256 -5.24 -0.83 14.92
CA LEU A 256 -5.82 -1.05 13.60
C LEU A 256 -4.87 -0.58 12.49
N GLU A 257 -4.12 0.51 12.73
CA GLU A 257 -3.14 1.07 11.79
C GLU A 257 -2.07 0.03 11.40
N ILE A 258 -1.56 -0.71 12.39
CA ILE A 258 -0.55 -1.76 12.15
C ILE A 258 -1.18 -2.96 11.45
N THR A 259 -2.38 -3.36 11.85
CA THR A 259 -3.11 -4.48 11.25
C THR A 259 -3.41 -4.23 9.78
N VAL A 260 -3.90 -3.03 9.45
CA VAL A 260 -4.23 -2.60 8.08
C VAL A 260 -2.97 -2.50 7.21
N LEU A 261 -1.88 -1.93 7.76
CA LEU A 261 -0.60 -1.85 7.08
C LEU A 261 -0.04 -3.25 6.79
N THR A 262 -0.11 -4.14 7.79
CA THR A 262 0.32 -5.55 7.65
C THR A 262 -0.49 -6.26 6.57
N ALA A 263 -1.82 -6.10 6.57
CA ALA A 263 -2.69 -6.67 5.55
C ALA A 263 -2.30 -6.19 4.13
N ALA A 264 -2.09 -4.89 3.95
CA ALA A 264 -1.71 -4.33 2.66
C ALA A 264 -0.36 -4.90 2.15
N ILE A 265 0.65 -4.99 3.03
CA ILE A 265 1.98 -5.50 2.67
C ILE A 265 1.96 -7.01 2.41
N LEU A 266 1.27 -7.81 3.25
CA LEU A 266 1.11 -9.25 3.04
C LEU A 266 0.38 -9.55 1.72
N GLY A 267 -0.55 -8.71 1.34
CA GLY A 267 -1.20 -8.79 0.04
C GLY A 267 -0.28 -8.48 -1.14
N GLY A 268 0.92 -7.92 -0.89
CA GLY A 268 1.90 -7.55 -1.90
C GLY A 268 1.73 -6.13 -2.44
N ILE A 269 1.16 -5.22 -1.64
CA ILE A 269 1.15 -3.78 -1.94
C ILE A 269 2.47 -3.19 -1.47
N ARG A 270 3.10 -2.41 -2.34
CA ARG A 270 4.45 -1.92 -2.14
C ARG A 270 4.47 -0.70 -1.22
N LEU A 271 5.33 -0.73 -0.19
CA LEU A 271 5.59 0.43 0.68
C LEU A 271 6.19 1.63 -0.06
N GLY A 272 7.01 1.37 -1.07
CA GLY A 272 7.66 2.42 -1.88
C GLY A 272 6.75 3.06 -2.94
N GLY A 273 5.48 2.67 -3.04
CA GLY A 273 4.52 3.21 -4.00
C GLY A 273 4.62 2.64 -5.42
N GLY A 274 3.76 3.10 -6.30
CA GLY A 274 3.73 2.82 -7.74
C GLY A 274 3.21 1.43 -8.13
N LYS A 275 3.01 0.52 -7.18
CA LYS A 275 2.49 -0.83 -7.44
C LYS A 275 1.55 -1.30 -6.35
N GLY A 276 0.41 -1.79 -6.76
CA GLY A 276 -0.62 -2.38 -5.91
C GLY A 276 -1.86 -2.72 -6.72
N SER A 277 -2.76 -3.50 -6.15
CA SER A 277 -4.06 -3.79 -6.75
C SER A 277 -5.08 -4.09 -5.67
N VAL A 278 -6.36 -3.95 -6.02
CA VAL A 278 -7.47 -4.29 -5.12
C VAL A 278 -7.45 -5.77 -4.75
N THR A 279 -7.13 -6.66 -5.69
CA THR A 279 -7.01 -8.10 -5.43
C THR A 279 -5.96 -8.39 -4.33
N LYS A 280 -4.82 -7.69 -4.39
CA LYS A 280 -3.77 -7.78 -3.36
C LYS A 280 -4.26 -7.30 -1.99
N ALA A 281 -4.99 -6.17 -1.96
CA ALA A 281 -5.61 -5.67 -0.73
C ALA A 281 -6.57 -6.68 -0.11
N VAL A 282 -7.46 -7.27 -0.92
CA VAL A 282 -8.43 -8.27 -0.47
C VAL A 282 -7.73 -9.53 0.05
N LEU A 283 -6.75 -10.07 -0.67
CA LEU A 283 -5.98 -11.25 -0.23
C LEU A 283 -5.26 -10.99 1.09
N GLY A 284 -4.60 -9.83 1.23
CA GLY A 284 -3.93 -9.47 2.46
C GLY A 284 -4.89 -9.31 3.64
N THR A 285 -6.08 -8.74 3.41
CA THR A 285 -7.14 -8.64 4.42
C THR A 285 -7.58 -10.02 4.90
N LEU A 286 -7.83 -10.95 3.97
CA LEU A 286 -8.23 -12.32 4.31
C LEU A 286 -7.13 -13.04 5.09
N ILE A 287 -5.87 -12.93 4.68
CA ILE A 287 -4.73 -13.56 5.37
C ILE A 287 -4.67 -13.08 6.83
N ILE A 288 -4.64 -11.77 7.04
CA ILE A 288 -4.50 -11.18 8.38
C ILE A 288 -5.68 -11.58 9.27
N LEU A 289 -6.88 -11.59 8.73
CA LEU A 289 -8.06 -11.91 9.50
C LEU A 289 -8.14 -13.40 9.88
N ILE A 290 -7.78 -14.31 8.96
CA ILE A 290 -7.68 -15.73 9.25
C ILE A 290 -6.63 -15.98 10.32
N ILE A 291 -5.49 -15.30 10.27
CA ILE A 291 -4.46 -15.38 11.32
C ILE A 291 -5.03 -14.88 12.66
N THR A 292 -5.66 -13.71 12.67
CA THR A 292 -6.19 -13.10 13.90
C THR A 292 -7.30 -13.96 14.52
N ASN A 293 -8.27 -14.42 13.70
CA ASN A 293 -9.34 -15.30 14.18
C ASN A 293 -8.81 -16.67 14.62
N GLY A 294 -7.85 -17.22 13.90
CA GLY A 294 -7.20 -18.46 14.28
C GLY A 294 -6.47 -18.36 15.63
N LEU A 295 -5.70 -17.29 15.84
CA LEU A 295 -5.02 -17.05 17.12
C LEU A 295 -6.00 -16.84 18.27
N LEU A 296 -7.10 -16.12 18.02
CA LEU A 296 -8.15 -15.93 19.01
C LEU A 296 -8.79 -17.26 19.43
N ARG A 297 -9.11 -18.13 18.47
CA ARG A 297 -9.70 -19.46 18.72
C ARG A 297 -8.73 -20.43 19.39
N LEU A 298 -7.44 -20.27 19.18
CA LEU A 298 -6.40 -20.99 19.93
C LEU A 298 -6.18 -20.41 21.34
N ALA A 299 -7.03 -19.49 21.79
CA ALA A 299 -6.93 -18.80 23.09
C ALA A 299 -5.54 -18.16 23.31
N THR A 300 -4.90 -17.70 22.24
CA THR A 300 -3.59 -17.07 22.31
C THR A 300 -3.70 -15.72 23.07
N PRO A 301 -2.86 -15.49 24.09
CA PRO A 301 -2.88 -14.23 24.82
C PRO A 301 -2.70 -13.02 23.89
N ALA A 302 -3.43 -11.92 24.13
CA ALA A 302 -3.43 -10.74 23.26
C ALA A 302 -2.02 -10.17 22.99
N GLY A 303 -1.12 -10.23 23.98
CA GLY A 303 0.28 -9.83 23.80
C GLY A 303 1.04 -10.71 22.81
N ALA A 304 0.85 -12.04 22.91
CA ALA A 304 1.48 -12.98 21.97
C ALA A 304 0.92 -12.84 20.55
N ALA A 305 -0.39 -12.66 20.41
CA ALA A 305 -1.01 -12.40 19.11
C ALA A 305 -0.45 -11.14 18.45
N ARG A 306 -0.28 -10.03 19.20
CA ARG A 306 0.34 -8.80 18.71
C ARG A 306 1.80 -9.02 18.32
N LEU A 307 2.57 -9.78 19.10
CA LEU A 307 3.96 -10.12 18.77
C LEU A 307 4.05 -10.90 17.46
N ILE A 308 3.18 -11.89 17.26
CA ILE A 308 3.11 -12.66 16.02
C ILE A 308 2.81 -11.74 14.81
N LEU A 309 1.80 -10.87 14.93
CA LEU A 309 1.43 -9.93 13.86
C LEU A 309 2.57 -8.95 13.55
N ALA A 310 3.24 -8.41 14.55
CA ALA A 310 4.39 -7.52 14.38
C ALA A 310 5.57 -8.23 13.70
N THR A 311 5.83 -9.50 14.07
CA THR A 311 6.87 -10.32 13.44
C THR A 311 6.53 -10.61 11.99
N ILE A 312 5.28 -10.93 11.67
CA ILE A 312 4.80 -11.13 10.31
C ILE A 312 4.99 -9.85 9.48
N LEU A 313 4.64 -8.68 10.03
CA LEU A 313 4.86 -7.40 9.36
C LEU A 313 6.34 -7.16 9.07
N LEU A 314 7.20 -7.39 10.04
CA LEU A 314 8.65 -7.22 9.89
C LEU A 314 9.21 -8.12 8.78
N LEU A 315 8.82 -9.40 8.78
CA LEU A 315 9.23 -10.36 7.75
C LEU A 315 8.70 -9.96 6.37
N ALA A 316 7.41 -9.60 6.26
CA ALA A 316 6.81 -9.19 5.00
C ALA A 316 7.47 -7.92 4.44
N ALA A 317 7.70 -6.90 5.27
CA ALA A 317 8.40 -5.67 4.88
C ALA A 317 9.84 -5.94 4.45
N THR A 318 10.55 -6.82 5.17
CA THR A 318 11.94 -7.19 4.83
C THR A 318 12.00 -7.93 3.49
N LEU A 319 11.04 -8.83 3.24
CA LEU A 319 10.93 -9.55 1.98
C LEU A 319 10.61 -8.60 0.82
N ASP A 320 9.69 -7.65 0.99
CA ASP A 320 9.34 -6.66 -0.03
C ASP A 320 10.58 -5.85 -0.46
N ILE A 321 11.35 -5.35 0.51
CA ILE A 321 12.57 -4.57 0.25
C ILE A 321 13.65 -5.40 -0.44
N ARG A 322 13.94 -6.62 0.05
CA ARG A 322 14.98 -7.49 -0.51
C ARG A 322 14.64 -7.99 -1.90
N TRP A 323 13.38 -8.43 -2.10
CA TRP A 323 12.88 -8.88 -3.39
C TRP A 323 13.02 -7.80 -4.46
N PHE A 324 12.70 -6.57 -4.10
CA PHE A 324 12.78 -5.44 -5.01
C PHE A 324 14.22 -5.11 -5.42
N LYS A 325 15.13 -5.10 -4.45
CA LYS A 325 16.55 -4.80 -4.69
C LYS A 325 17.22 -5.86 -5.57
N ASN A 326 16.85 -7.14 -5.38
CA ASN A 326 17.40 -8.24 -6.17
C ASN A 326 16.81 -8.30 -7.58
N ARG A 327 15.54 -7.94 -7.78
CA ARG A 327 14.92 -7.89 -9.11
C ARG A 327 15.58 -6.83 -10.02
N HIS A 328 15.96 -5.68 -9.47
CA HIS A 328 16.71 -4.68 -10.22
C HIS A 328 18.11 -5.16 -10.60
N LYS A 329 18.79 -5.87 -9.71
CA LYS A 329 20.10 -6.46 -10.02
C LYS A 329 19.99 -7.53 -11.10
N ALA A 330 19.03 -8.44 -11.03
CA ALA A 330 18.82 -9.48 -12.03
C ALA A 330 18.47 -8.88 -13.42
N VAL A 331 17.69 -7.80 -13.49
CA VAL A 331 17.40 -7.10 -14.74
C VAL A 331 18.64 -6.35 -15.27
N GLN A 332 19.44 -5.75 -14.40
CA GLN A 332 20.71 -5.13 -14.80
C GLN A 332 21.74 -6.18 -15.28
N GLU A 333 21.84 -7.33 -14.62
CA GLU A 333 22.73 -8.41 -15.03
C GLU A 333 22.29 -9.03 -16.37
N LEU A 334 20.99 -9.15 -16.65
CA LEU A 334 20.47 -9.58 -17.95
C LEU A 334 20.75 -8.58 -19.09
N TYR A 335 20.78 -7.27 -18.77
CA TYR A 335 21.08 -6.22 -19.77
C TYR A 335 22.58 -5.93 -19.91
N VAL A 336 23.39 -6.23 -18.90
CA VAL A 336 24.83 -5.91 -18.84
C VAL A 336 25.72 -7.14 -19.09
N SER A 337 25.16 -8.34 -19.17
CA SER A 337 25.92 -9.53 -19.54
C SER A 337 25.80 -9.77 -21.05
N PRO A 338 26.76 -9.30 -21.84
CA PRO A 338 26.76 -9.56 -23.30
C PRO A 338 27.23 -10.97 -23.63
N SER A 339 27.01 -11.94 -22.75
CA SER A 339 27.41 -13.33 -22.95
C SER A 339 26.74 -13.99 -24.19
N TYR A 340 25.75 -13.32 -24.80
CA TYR A 340 25.13 -13.76 -26.05
C TYR A 340 25.58 -12.97 -27.28
N LEU A 341 26.36 -11.91 -27.11
CA LEU A 341 27.03 -11.19 -28.17
C LEU A 341 28.50 -11.59 -28.16
N GLU A 342 28.80 -12.78 -28.67
CA GLU A 342 30.14 -13.02 -29.19
C GLU A 342 30.32 -12.06 -30.35
N LEU A 343 30.97 -10.92 -30.06
CA LEU A 343 31.41 -10.05 -31.14
C LEU A 343 32.29 -10.89 -32.09
N PRO A 344 32.04 -10.80 -33.38
CA PRO A 344 32.90 -11.51 -34.34
C PRO A 344 34.34 -11.06 -34.07
N GLN A 345 35.29 -12.01 -34.14
CA GLN A 345 36.71 -11.70 -33.93
C GLN A 345 37.09 -10.55 -34.84
N SER A 346 37.76 -9.57 -34.25
CA SER A 346 38.24 -8.41 -34.99
C SER A 346 39.07 -8.86 -36.18
N PRO A 347 38.78 -8.42 -37.40
CA PRO A 347 39.59 -8.80 -38.56
C PRO A 347 41.05 -8.38 -38.34
N PRO A 348 42.02 -9.12 -38.88
CA PRO A 348 43.43 -8.79 -38.71
C PRO A 348 43.72 -7.41 -39.30
N THR A 349 44.77 -6.78 -38.75
CA THR A 349 45.26 -5.46 -39.22
C THR A 349 45.58 -5.52 -40.72
N GLY A 350 44.97 -4.61 -41.51
CA GLY A 350 45.18 -4.59 -42.98
C GLY A 350 44.11 -5.31 -43.81
N ALA A 351 43.09 -5.91 -43.16
CA ALA A 351 41.95 -6.48 -43.89
C ALA A 351 41.10 -5.35 -44.51
N SER A 352 40.50 -5.61 -45.66
CA SER A 352 39.59 -4.67 -46.36
C SER A 352 38.18 -4.58 -45.73
N SER A 353 38.10 -4.70 -44.41
CA SER A 353 36.86 -4.63 -43.62
C SER A 353 36.73 -3.29 -42.95
N PRO A 354 35.53 -2.68 -42.86
CA PRO A 354 35.31 -1.47 -42.10
C PRO A 354 35.58 -1.65 -40.58
N PHE A 355 35.62 -2.90 -40.12
CA PHE A 355 35.93 -3.29 -38.74
C PHE A 355 37.38 -3.71 -38.51
N ALA A 356 38.26 -3.54 -39.51
CA ALA A 356 39.69 -3.87 -39.38
C ALA A 356 40.35 -2.99 -38.33
N LEU A 357 41.18 -3.61 -37.48
CA LEU A 357 42.02 -2.89 -36.53
C LEU A 357 42.88 -1.89 -37.29
N ASN A 358 42.87 -0.63 -36.92
CA ASN A 358 43.69 0.42 -37.50
C ASN A 358 44.48 1.13 -36.38
N ASP A 359 45.56 1.76 -36.76
CA ASP A 359 46.46 2.45 -35.82
C ASP A 359 46.14 3.96 -35.68
N ARG A 360 45.00 4.42 -36.18
CA ARG A 360 44.64 5.86 -36.19
C ARG A 360 44.55 6.50 -34.79
N LEU A 361 44.25 5.67 -33.77
CA LEU A 361 44.12 6.13 -32.39
C LEU A 361 45.36 5.76 -31.53
N ARG A 362 46.48 5.33 -32.13
CA ARG A 362 47.70 4.95 -31.35
C ARG A 362 48.42 6.14 -30.73
N ALA A 363 48.29 7.32 -31.29
CA ALA A 363 48.90 8.54 -30.84
C ALA A 363 47.87 9.51 -30.21
N VAL A 364 46.83 8.98 -29.56
CA VAL A 364 45.85 9.83 -28.90
C VAL A 364 46.37 10.32 -27.59
N GLU A 365 46.39 11.63 -27.43
CA GLU A 365 46.69 12.28 -26.17
C GLU A 365 45.52 12.09 -25.19
N GLN A 366 45.81 11.67 -23.98
CA GLN A 366 44.81 11.52 -22.93
C GLN A 366 44.75 12.80 -22.12
N ILE A 367 43.70 13.59 -22.32
CA ILE A 367 43.47 14.85 -21.60
C ILE A 367 42.67 14.57 -20.33
N GLY A 368 43.14 15.05 -19.19
CA GLY A 368 42.47 14.97 -17.90
C GLY A 368 42.48 13.59 -17.23
N LEU A 369 43.39 12.69 -17.62
CA LEU A 369 43.55 11.38 -16.97
C LEU A 369 43.97 11.56 -15.51
N GLY A 370 43.11 11.15 -14.57
CA GLY A 370 43.30 11.31 -13.14
C GLY A 370 42.86 12.66 -12.57
N GLU A 371 42.44 13.61 -13.41
CA GLU A 371 41.94 14.93 -13.01
C GLU A 371 40.39 15.00 -13.02
N VAL A 372 39.73 14.16 -13.82
CA VAL A 372 38.28 14.12 -13.94
C VAL A 372 37.74 12.73 -13.64
N GLU A 373 36.84 12.63 -12.69
CA GLU A 373 36.12 11.37 -12.41
C GLU A 373 34.87 11.24 -13.28
N SER A 374 34.81 10.18 -14.10
CA SER A 374 33.65 9.79 -14.92
C SER A 374 33.10 10.95 -15.79
N PRO A 375 33.86 11.48 -16.76
CA PRO A 375 33.33 12.47 -17.67
C PRO A 375 32.19 11.88 -18.48
N GLU A 376 31.01 12.54 -18.47
CA GLU A 376 29.80 12.03 -19.20
C GLU A 376 29.66 12.66 -20.57
N ASP A 377 29.94 13.95 -20.69
CA ASP A 377 29.85 14.72 -21.96
C ASP A 377 31.06 15.63 -22.15
N VAL A 378 31.51 15.73 -23.40
CA VAL A 378 32.62 16.58 -23.78
C VAL A 378 32.16 17.57 -24.86
N ILE A 379 32.37 18.87 -24.59
CA ILE A 379 31.99 19.94 -25.51
C ILE A 379 33.24 20.78 -25.81
N LEU A 380 33.43 21.12 -27.10
CA LEU A 380 34.44 22.08 -27.54
C LEU A 380 33.81 23.43 -27.78
N ASP A 381 34.46 24.52 -27.34
CA ASP A 381 34.07 25.87 -27.70
C ASP A 381 34.69 26.29 -29.04
N ARG A 382 34.44 27.52 -29.47
CA ARG A 382 34.99 28.08 -30.74
C ARG A 382 36.48 28.32 -30.71
N GLU A 383 37.08 28.22 -29.55
CA GLU A 383 38.51 28.49 -29.30
C GLU A 383 39.26 27.17 -29.01
N ASP A 384 38.61 26.03 -29.31
CA ASP A 384 39.11 24.66 -29.10
C ASP A 384 39.35 24.28 -27.62
N ASN A 385 38.80 25.03 -26.67
CA ASN A 385 38.83 24.60 -25.28
C ASN A 385 37.83 23.47 -25.03
N LEU A 386 38.25 22.47 -24.27
CA LEU A 386 37.46 21.30 -23.96
C LEU A 386 36.80 21.43 -22.58
N TYR A 387 35.49 21.26 -22.55
CA TYR A 387 34.70 21.26 -21.30
C TYR A 387 34.10 19.88 -21.06
N CYS A 388 34.19 19.38 -19.83
CA CYS A 388 33.51 18.17 -19.43
C CYS A 388 32.87 18.30 -18.04
N GLY A 389 31.76 17.58 -17.83
CA GLY A 389 31.13 17.43 -16.51
C GLY A 389 31.85 16.36 -15.69
N SER A 390 32.07 16.59 -14.40
CA SER A 390 32.57 15.58 -13.47
C SER A 390 31.44 14.95 -12.67
N ARG A 391 31.69 13.76 -12.10
CA ARG A 391 30.77 13.07 -11.19
C ARG A 391 30.38 13.92 -9.96
N HIS A 392 31.20 14.88 -9.60
CA HIS A 392 30.95 15.79 -8.47
C HIS A 392 30.06 16.99 -8.83
N GLY A 393 29.60 17.09 -10.08
CA GLY A 393 28.76 18.18 -10.56
C GLY A 393 29.51 19.45 -10.93
N GLU A 394 30.82 19.37 -11.13
CA GLU A 394 31.70 20.45 -11.58
C GLU A 394 31.82 20.44 -13.10
N ILE A 395 32.01 21.61 -13.72
CA ILE A 395 32.40 21.74 -15.13
C ILE A 395 33.89 22.09 -15.16
N ILE A 396 34.67 21.19 -15.72
CA ILE A 396 36.13 21.32 -15.81
C ILE A 396 36.47 21.77 -17.23
N ARG A 397 37.34 22.78 -17.36
CA ARG A 397 37.86 23.29 -18.62
C ARG A 397 39.32 22.91 -18.78
N PHE A 398 39.67 22.33 -19.92
CA PHE A 398 41.04 22.09 -20.35
C PHE A 398 41.39 23.09 -21.48
N PHE A 399 42.60 23.64 -21.41
CA PHE A 399 43.15 24.63 -22.35
C PHE A 399 44.06 23.98 -23.35
#